data_08b9552ee9e624da77c2d9f169ae2313
#
_entry.id   08b9552ee9e624da77c2d9f169ae2313
#
_cell.length_a   1.000
_cell.length_b   1.000
_cell.length_c   1.000
_cell.angle_alpha   90.00
_cell.angle_beta   90.00
_cell.angle_gamma   90.00
#
_symmetry.space_group_name_H-M   'P 1'
#
loop_
_entity.id
_entity.type
_entity.pdbx_description
1 polymer ?
#
loop_
_entity_poly.entity_id
_entity_poly.type
_entity_poly.pdbx_seq_one_letter_code
_entity_poly.pdbx_strand_id
1 'polypeptide(L)'
;MGPLPARADNLLIWAPVKVSDQSYKATLGFRLPAEWETSAGADIGLAAHKDGALMPDSEQATLWGTITKVRVTPAARAQQDVGVRVDTLRGSGSLMLSRSRSWILSGSLDMQSTRSVNVSYDAVNAQQTSVNASQALKLIYPWTGTSLSAGAGMIDFKGDFSTSVAVNQRILPNLNLSAAVTDPLSSGQASNVSVNYQLRW
;
A
#
# COMPACT_ATOMS: atom_id res chain seq x y z
N MET A 1 -23.81 -6.32 32.83
CA MET A 1 -22.81 -6.22 31.77
C MET A 1 -21.50 -6.74 32.33
N GLY A 2 -21.10 -7.95 31.95
CA GLY A 2 -19.83 -8.54 32.39
C GLY A 2 -18.69 -8.04 31.49
N PRO A 3 -17.45 -7.94 32.02
CA PRO A 3 -16.31 -7.54 31.24
C PRO A 3 -16.05 -8.60 30.16
N LEU A 4 -15.92 -8.15 28.90
CA LEU A 4 -15.49 -9.01 27.79
C LEU A 4 -14.06 -9.51 28.09
N PRO A 5 -13.78 -10.82 27.90
CA PRO A 5 -12.44 -11.33 28.08
C PRO A 5 -11.48 -10.66 27.08
N ALA A 6 -10.50 -9.95 27.58
CA ALA A 6 -9.41 -9.42 26.78
C ALA A 6 -8.64 -10.62 26.20
N ARG A 7 -8.73 -10.85 24.90
CA ARG A 7 -7.88 -11.83 24.20
C ARG A 7 -6.50 -11.21 24.03
N ALA A 8 -5.58 -11.56 24.90
CA ALA A 8 -4.18 -11.13 24.86
C ALA A 8 -3.36 -11.80 23.74
N ASP A 9 -3.86 -12.90 23.18
CA ASP A 9 -3.09 -13.80 22.29
C ASP A 9 -2.71 -13.21 20.91
N ASN A 10 -3.24 -12.03 20.53
CA ASN A 10 -2.96 -11.40 19.22
C ASN A 10 -2.34 -9.99 19.31
N LEU A 11 -1.88 -9.58 20.49
CA LEU A 11 -1.33 -8.23 20.67
C LEU A 11 0.14 -8.14 20.25
N LEU A 12 0.90 -9.22 20.40
CA LEU A 12 2.30 -9.28 20.02
C LEU A 12 2.44 -9.66 18.53
N ILE A 13 3.27 -8.90 17.82
CA ILE A 13 3.69 -9.20 16.45
C ILE A 13 5.13 -9.70 16.54
N TRP A 14 5.37 -10.93 16.14
CA TRP A 14 6.69 -11.54 16.02
C TRP A 14 6.76 -12.29 14.71
N ALA A 15 7.55 -11.80 13.76
CA ALA A 15 7.69 -12.40 12.45
C ALA A 15 9.15 -12.39 11.98
N PRO A 16 9.95 -13.38 12.38
CA PRO A 16 11.29 -13.58 11.82
C PRO A 16 11.17 -14.19 10.42
N VAL A 17 11.90 -13.62 9.46
CA VAL A 17 11.94 -14.09 8.07
C VAL A 17 13.38 -14.24 7.62
N LYS A 18 13.71 -15.39 7.05
CA LYS A 18 14.96 -15.58 6.30
C LYS A 18 14.74 -15.00 4.90
N VAL A 19 15.42 -13.90 4.58
CA VAL A 19 15.28 -13.20 3.29
C VAL A 19 16.15 -13.87 2.22
N SER A 20 17.34 -14.33 2.61
CA SER A 20 18.26 -15.10 1.78
C SER A 20 19.11 -16.02 2.66
N ASP A 21 20.03 -16.80 2.05
CA ASP A 21 20.92 -17.66 2.85
C ASP A 21 21.81 -16.88 3.80
N GLN A 22 21.98 -15.59 3.60
CA GLN A 22 22.87 -14.73 4.35
C GLN A 22 22.18 -13.53 4.97
N SER A 23 20.85 -13.40 4.85
CA SER A 23 20.12 -12.26 5.39
C SER A 23 18.85 -12.68 6.14
N TYR A 24 18.64 -12.04 7.27
CA TYR A 24 17.51 -12.25 8.15
C TYR A 24 16.82 -10.92 8.44
N LYS A 25 15.52 -10.96 8.55
CA LYS A 25 14.70 -9.85 9.00
C LYS A 25 13.80 -10.32 10.13
N ALA A 26 13.69 -9.55 11.20
CA ALA A 26 12.73 -9.78 12.26
C ALA A 26 11.82 -8.55 12.40
N THR A 27 10.53 -8.77 12.40
CA THR A 27 9.52 -7.76 12.74
C THR A 27 9.05 -8.02 14.16
N LEU A 28 9.20 -7.01 14.99
CA LEU A 28 8.72 -6.96 16.37
C LEU A 28 7.69 -5.86 16.48
N GLY A 29 6.57 -6.12 17.13
CA GLY A 29 5.56 -5.08 17.30
C GLY A 29 4.42 -5.52 18.20
N PHE A 30 3.49 -4.62 18.37
CA PHE A 30 2.29 -4.86 19.17
C PHE A 30 1.08 -4.18 18.52
N ARG A 31 -0.09 -4.76 18.77
CA ARG A 31 -1.38 -4.18 18.41
C ARG A 31 -2.02 -3.61 19.67
N LEU A 32 -2.55 -2.41 19.57
CA LEU A 32 -3.30 -1.80 20.66
C LEU A 32 -4.79 -2.16 20.52
N PRO A 33 -5.44 -2.60 21.58
CA PRO A 33 -6.87 -2.84 21.60
C PRO A 33 -7.61 -1.51 21.69
N ALA A 34 -7.77 -0.84 20.57
CA ALA A 34 -8.50 0.41 20.43
C ALA A 34 -9.66 0.24 19.45
N GLU A 35 -10.58 1.22 19.40
CA GLU A 35 -11.65 1.23 18.39
C GLU A 35 -11.09 1.24 16.94
N TRP A 36 -9.85 1.68 16.78
CA TRP A 36 -9.10 1.65 15.53
C TRP A 36 -7.99 0.61 15.64
N GLU A 37 -7.79 -0.14 14.58
CA GLU A 37 -6.69 -1.09 14.52
C GLU A 37 -5.37 -0.33 14.51
N THR A 38 -4.74 -0.24 15.67
CA THR A 38 -3.47 0.46 15.86
C THR A 38 -2.38 -0.56 16.12
N SER A 39 -1.29 -0.44 15.40
CA SER A 39 -0.10 -1.26 15.63
C SER A 39 1.17 -0.43 15.49
N ALA A 40 2.19 -0.81 16.24
CA ALA A 40 3.50 -0.20 16.16
C ALA A 40 4.58 -1.25 16.39
N GLY A 41 5.77 -1.02 15.85
CA GLY A 41 6.85 -1.98 16.00
C GLY A 41 8.14 -1.52 15.36
N ALA A 42 9.05 -2.47 15.27
CA ALA A 42 10.35 -2.30 14.65
C ALA A 42 10.65 -3.46 13.69
N ASP A 43 11.22 -3.14 12.57
CA ASP A 43 11.82 -4.08 11.64
C ASP A 43 13.34 -4.01 11.81
N ILE A 44 13.97 -5.13 12.13
CA ILE A 44 15.42 -5.26 12.26
C ILE A 44 15.90 -6.23 11.20
N GLY A 45 16.86 -5.81 10.39
CA GLY A 45 17.46 -6.64 9.35
C GLY A 45 18.96 -6.70 9.51
N LEU A 46 19.53 -7.85 9.21
CA LEU A 46 20.98 -8.10 9.23
C LEU A 46 21.34 -9.02 8.05
N ALA A 47 22.48 -8.73 7.40
CA ALA A 47 23.09 -9.69 6.48
C ALA A 47 24.53 -10.00 6.94
N ALA A 48 24.92 -11.26 6.78
CA ALA A 48 26.24 -11.76 7.16
C ALA A 48 26.90 -12.49 6.01
N HIS A 49 28.22 -12.48 5.96
CA HIS A 49 29.01 -13.34 5.09
C HIS A 49 28.93 -14.82 5.52
N LYS A 50 29.37 -15.73 4.64
CA LYS A 50 29.37 -17.18 4.94
C LYS A 50 30.25 -17.56 6.16
N ASP A 51 31.22 -16.73 6.48
CA ASP A 51 32.09 -16.84 7.66
C ASP A 51 31.47 -16.28 8.94
N GLY A 52 30.25 -15.74 8.86
CA GLY A 52 29.52 -15.16 9.99
C GLY A 52 29.83 -13.69 10.27
N ALA A 53 30.74 -13.05 9.53
CA ALA A 53 30.99 -11.64 9.68
C ALA A 53 29.81 -10.82 9.13
N LEU A 54 29.39 -9.75 9.83
CA LEU A 54 28.34 -8.86 9.35
C LEU A 54 28.80 -8.14 8.07
N MET A 55 27.91 -8.05 7.10
CA MET A 55 28.15 -7.25 5.91
C MET A 55 28.07 -5.77 6.26
N PRO A 56 29.07 -4.93 5.89
CA PRO A 56 28.99 -3.48 6.09
C PRO A 56 27.71 -2.92 5.48
N ASP A 57 27.09 -1.95 6.14
CA ASP A 57 25.86 -1.25 5.73
C ASP A 57 24.64 -2.17 5.50
N SER A 58 24.67 -3.41 5.97
CA SER A 58 23.56 -4.35 5.86
C SER A 58 22.55 -4.21 6.99
N GLU A 59 22.88 -3.49 8.03
CA GLU A 59 22.03 -3.26 9.18
C GLU A 59 20.82 -2.39 8.77
N GLN A 60 19.64 -2.84 9.16
CA GLN A 60 18.40 -2.10 9.00
C GLN A 60 17.67 -2.05 10.33
N ALA A 61 17.27 -0.87 10.72
CA ALA A 61 16.46 -0.65 11.91
C ALA A 61 15.37 0.38 11.58
N THR A 62 14.18 -0.09 11.31
CA THR A 62 13.04 0.75 10.93
C THR A 62 11.97 0.67 12.01
N LEU A 63 11.62 1.80 12.60
CA LEU A 63 10.43 1.93 13.43
C LEU A 63 9.22 2.18 12.54
N TRP A 64 8.09 1.56 12.87
CA TRP A 64 6.86 1.75 12.13
C TRP A 64 5.66 1.84 13.06
N GLY A 65 4.65 2.56 12.59
CA GLY A 65 3.34 2.63 13.23
C GLY A 65 2.25 2.71 12.18
N THR A 66 1.12 2.06 12.44
CA THR A 66 -0.05 2.08 11.57
C THR A 66 -1.33 2.27 12.37
N ILE A 67 -2.23 3.03 11.82
CA ILE A 67 -3.59 3.20 12.35
C ILE A 67 -4.53 2.95 11.19
N THR A 68 -5.43 1.99 11.35
CA THR A 68 -6.46 1.66 10.36
C THR A 68 -7.84 1.80 10.96
N LYS A 69 -8.69 2.55 10.29
CA LYS A 69 -10.12 2.67 10.63
C LYS A 69 -10.95 2.12 9.49
N VAL A 70 -11.74 1.11 9.79
CA VAL A 70 -12.69 0.52 8.84
C VAL A 70 -14.11 0.81 9.31
N ARG A 71 -14.95 1.28 8.39
CA ARG A 71 -16.39 1.42 8.59
C ARG A 71 -17.11 0.68 7.48
N VAL A 72 -17.98 -0.23 7.85
CA VAL A 72 -18.76 -1.05 6.92
C VAL A 72 -20.24 -0.78 7.15
N THR A 73 -20.96 -0.58 6.05
CA THR A 73 -22.43 -0.55 6.00
C THR A 73 -22.90 -1.53 4.92
N PRO A 74 -24.18 -1.90 4.86
CA PRO A 74 -24.65 -2.82 3.82
C PRO A 74 -24.34 -2.38 2.37
N ALA A 75 -24.26 -1.09 2.11
CA ALA A 75 -24.06 -0.53 0.77
C ALA A 75 -22.68 0.13 0.57
N ALA A 76 -21.84 0.21 1.59
CA ALA A 76 -20.56 0.89 1.48
C ALA A 76 -19.53 0.38 2.48
N ARG A 77 -18.27 0.43 2.07
CA ARG A 77 -17.11 0.23 2.94
C ARG A 77 -16.18 1.43 2.82
N ALA A 78 -15.75 1.97 3.94
CA ALA A 78 -14.75 3.03 4.01
C ALA A 78 -13.59 2.56 4.88
N GLN A 79 -12.37 2.80 4.42
CA GLN A 79 -11.14 2.50 5.12
C GLN A 79 -10.24 3.74 5.10
N GLN A 80 -9.63 4.04 6.22
CA GLN A 80 -8.65 5.09 6.38
C GLN A 80 -7.42 4.49 7.04
N ASP A 81 -6.26 4.73 6.44
CA ASP A 81 -5.00 4.21 6.92
C ASP A 81 -4.03 5.38 7.11
N VAL A 82 -3.34 5.36 8.21
CA VAL A 82 -2.21 6.24 8.51
C VAL A 82 -1.03 5.33 8.82
N GLY A 83 0.07 5.52 8.12
CA GLY A 83 1.30 4.76 8.33
C GLY A 83 2.48 5.70 8.49
N VAL A 84 3.33 5.42 9.48
CA VAL A 84 4.60 6.11 9.68
C VAL A 84 5.73 5.09 9.67
N ARG A 85 6.85 5.44 9.05
CA ARG A 85 8.09 4.67 9.07
C ARG A 85 9.26 5.59 9.26
N VAL A 86 10.22 5.17 10.08
CA VAL A 86 11.47 5.91 10.35
C VAL A 86 12.62 4.91 10.34
N ASP A 87 13.53 5.08 9.40
CA ASP A 87 14.80 4.37 9.40
C ASP A 87 15.77 5.09 10.35
N THR A 88 16.01 4.46 11.48
CA THR A 88 16.81 5.07 12.55
C THR A 88 18.30 5.11 12.25
N LEU A 89 18.79 4.27 11.33
CA LEU A 89 20.19 4.22 10.94
C LEU A 89 20.51 5.22 9.83
N ARG A 90 19.57 5.41 8.89
CA ARG A 90 19.76 6.32 7.76
C ARG A 90 19.16 7.70 8.00
N GLY A 91 18.39 7.89 9.07
CA GLY A 91 17.70 9.15 9.37
C GLY A 91 16.61 9.50 8.36
N SER A 92 16.12 8.52 7.59
CA SER A 92 15.05 8.71 6.61
C SER A 92 13.71 8.29 7.17
N GLY A 93 12.64 8.82 6.61
CA GLY A 93 11.30 8.50 7.10
C GLY A 93 10.20 8.72 6.06
N SER A 94 9.05 8.15 6.33
CA SER A 94 7.86 8.35 5.49
C SER A 94 6.58 8.40 6.33
N LEU A 95 5.65 9.22 5.87
CA LEU A 95 4.28 9.31 6.37
C LEU A 95 3.34 9.02 5.21
N MET A 96 2.50 8.03 5.36
CA MET A 96 1.47 7.66 4.40
C MET A 96 0.08 7.90 4.99
N LEU A 97 -0.74 8.60 4.26
CA LEU A 97 -2.15 8.79 4.54
C LEU A 97 -2.93 8.20 3.37
N SER A 98 -3.85 7.28 3.63
CA SER A 98 -4.72 6.76 2.59
C SER A 98 -6.18 6.70 3.03
N ARG A 99 -7.07 6.88 2.05
CA ARG A 99 -8.51 6.74 2.23
C ARG A 99 -9.09 6.02 1.03
N SER A 100 -9.65 4.87 1.28
CA SER A 100 -10.41 4.09 0.29
C SER A 100 -11.88 4.08 0.68
N ARG A 101 -12.75 4.18 -0.31
CA ARG A 101 -14.19 4.05 -0.13
C ARG A 101 -14.80 3.33 -1.31
N SER A 102 -15.59 2.33 -1.03
CA SER A 102 -16.36 1.59 -2.03
C SER A 102 -17.85 1.68 -1.75
N TRP A 103 -18.65 1.74 -2.81
CA TRP A 103 -20.10 1.79 -2.76
C TRP A 103 -20.70 0.83 -3.76
N ILE A 104 -21.77 0.19 -3.37
CA ILE A 104 -22.67 -0.50 -4.27
C ILE A 104 -23.66 0.55 -4.77
N LEU A 105 -23.56 0.93 -6.04
CA LEU A 105 -24.45 1.93 -6.65
C LEU A 105 -25.76 1.29 -7.13
N SER A 106 -25.66 0.06 -7.64
CA SER A 106 -26.81 -0.73 -8.08
C SER A 106 -26.46 -2.22 -8.02
N GLY A 107 -27.41 -3.09 -8.35
CA GLY A 107 -27.16 -4.53 -8.43
C GLY A 107 -26.10 -4.96 -9.45
N SER A 108 -25.68 -4.05 -10.34
CA SER A 108 -24.72 -4.34 -11.40
C SER A 108 -23.55 -3.35 -11.48
N LEU A 109 -23.47 -2.38 -10.57
CA LEU A 109 -22.45 -1.33 -10.62
C LEU A 109 -21.94 -1.00 -9.23
N ASP A 110 -20.64 -1.15 -9.04
CA ASP A 110 -19.91 -0.71 -7.88
C ASP A 110 -18.99 0.45 -8.22
N MET A 111 -18.73 1.31 -7.25
CA MET A 111 -17.79 2.43 -7.38
C MET A 111 -16.76 2.36 -6.25
N GLN A 112 -15.53 2.63 -6.56
CA GLN A 112 -14.44 2.73 -5.59
C GLN A 112 -13.68 4.04 -5.81
N SER A 113 -13.43 4.77 -4.73
CA SER A 113 -12.53 5.94 -4.73
C SER A 113 -11.37 5.67 -3.77
N THR A 114 -10.16 5.95 -4.22
CA THR A 114 -8.95 5.86 -3.42
C THR A 114 -8.19 7.17 -3.50
N ARG A 115 -7.74 7.66 -2.35
CA ARG A 115 -6.89 8.84 -2.23
C ARG A 115 -5.71 8.48 -1.36
N SER A 116 -4.51 8.91 -1.74
CA SER A 116 -3.33 8.74 -0.92
C SER A 116 -2.44 9.97 -0.97
N VAL A 117 -1.75 10.22 0.13
CA VAL A 117 -0.67 11.18 0.23
C VAL A 117 0.48 10.47 0.92
N ASN A 118 1.64 10.52 0.32
CA ASN A 118 2.87 9.99 0.90
C ASN A 118 3.90 11.12 0.96
N VAL A 119 4.42 11.35 2.16
CA VAL A 119 5.50 12.28 2.40
C VAL A 119 6.71 11.45 2.81
N SER A 120 7.81 11.57 2.11
CA SER A 120 9.06 10.90 2.45
C SER A 120 10.19 11.91 2.59
N TYR A 121 11.07 11.62 3.53
CA TYR A 121 12.27 12.38 3.79
C TYR A 121 13.47 11.42 3.71
N ASP A 122 14.48 11.79 2.94
CA ASP A 122 15.72 11.04 2.80
C ASP A 122 16.90 11.89 3.25
N ALA A 123 17.48 11.52 4.40
CA ALA A 123 18.63 12.23 4.97
C ALA A 123 19.95 11.89 4.24
N VAL A 124 20.02 10.73 3.58
CA VAL A 124 21.22 10.26 2.88
C VAL A 124 21.39 10.98 1.56
N ASN A 125 20.29 11.20 0.83
CA ASN A 125 20.29 11.82 -0.48
C ASN A 125 19.98 13.33 -0.38
N ALA A 126 20.91 14.12 0.15
CA ALA A 126 20.86 15.57 0.18
C ALA A 126 19.61 16.18 0.88
N GLN A 127 19.07 15.48 1.88
CA GLN A 127 17.91 15.94 2.66
C GLN A 127 16.66 16.23 1.79
N GLN A 128 16.43 15.40 0.78
CA GLN A 128 15.29 15.57 -0.09
C GLN A 128 13.99 15.17 0.61
N THR A 129 13.00 16.05 0.56
CA THR A 129 11.63 15.75 0.95
C THR A 129 10.81 15.58 -0.33
N SER A 130 10.16 14.43 -0.48
CA SER A 130 9.22 14.21 -1.57
C SER A 130 7.79 14.10 -1.06
N VAL A 131 6.85 14.63 -1.81
CA VAL A 131 5.43 14.57 -1.49
C VAL A 131 4.67 14.09 -2.71
N ASN A 132 4.13 12.90 -2.60
CA ASN A 132 3.35 12.26 -3.64
C ASN A 132 1.88 12.22 -3.22
N ALA A 133 1.00 12.73 -4.05
CA ALA A 133 -0.43 12.66 -3.84
C ALA A 133 -1.11 11.98 -5.02
N SER A 134 -2.09 11.14 -4.76
CA SER A 134 -2.86 10.48 -5.82
C SER A 134 -4.33 10.37 -5.46
N GLN A 135 -5.17 10.39 -6.49
CA GLN A 135 -6.59 10.09 -6.40
C GLN A 135 -6.98 9.21 -7.57
N ALA A 136 -7.73 8.16 -7.30
CA ALA A 136 -8.30 7.30 -8.32
C ALA A 136 -9.79 7.08 -8.07
N LEU A 137 -10.55 6.97 -9.15
CA LEU A 137 -11.94 6.54 -9.18
C LEU A 137 -12.05 5.32 -10.06
N LYS A 138 -12.74 4.28 -9.61
CA LYS A 138 -12.95 3.04 -10.34
C LYS A 138 -14.44 2.68 -10.32
N LEU A 139 -14.98 2.43 -11.50
CA LEU A 139 -16.28 1.83 -11.70
C LEU A 139 -16.12 0.35 -12.02
N ILE A 140 -16.89 -0.51 -11.42
CA ILE A 140 -16.75 -1.95 -11.51
C ILE A 140 -18.12 -2.54 -11.87
N TYR A 141 -18.15 -3.33 -12.93
CA TYR A 141 -19.28 -4.17 -13.33
C TYR A 141 -18.98 -5.61 -12.90
N PRO A 142 -19.44 -6.04 -11.72
CA PRO A 142 -19.05 -7.33 -11.15
C PRO A 142 -19.44 -8.53 -12.02
N TRP A 143 -20.58 -8.45 -12.70
CA TRP A 143 -21.12 -9.53 -13.54
C TRP A 143 -20.27 -9.82 -14.80
N THR A 144 -19.69 -8.80 -15.38
CA THR A 144 -18.85 -8.96 -16.58
C THR A 144 -17.36 -8.98 -16.24
N GLY A 145 -16.98 -8.67 -15.01
CA GLY A 145 -15.60 -8.50 -14.63
C GLY A 145 -14.91 -7.29 -15.29
N THR A 146 -15.72 -6.33 -15.77
CA THR A 146 -15.24 -5.11 -16.40
C THR A 146 -15.01 -4.03 -15.34
N SER A 147 -13.93 -3.27 -15.45
CA SER A 147 -13.76 -2.05 -14.65
C SER A 147 -13.14 -0.94 -15.47
N LEU A 148 -13.64 0.27 -15.24
CA LEU A 148 -13.10 1.52 -15.76
C LEU A 148 -12.52 2.30 -14.61
N SER A 149 -11.29 2.78 -14.74
CA SER A 149 -10.64 3.62 -13.73
C SER A 149 -10.08 4.90 -14.35
N ALA A 150 -10.18 5.97 -13.59
CA ALA A 150 -9.52 7.23 -13.89
C ALA A 150 -8.74 7.68 -12.65
N GLY A 151 -7.54 8.17 -12.85
CA GLY A 151 -6.67 8.59 -11.77
C GLY A 151 -5.92 9.86 -12.10
N ALA A 152 -5.52 10.57 -11.06
CA ALA A 152 -4.63 11.71 -11.14
C ALA A 152 -3.60 11.59 -10.00
N GLY A 153 -2.36 11.96 -10.28
CA GLY A 153 -1.27 11.96 -9.33
C GLY A 153 -0.39 13.18 -9.49
N MET A 154 0.26 13.54 -8.41
CA MET A 154 1.25 14.61 -8.38
C MET A 154 2.48 14.08 -7.64
N ILE A 155 3.63 14.25 -8.26
CA ILE A 155 4.94 13.92 -7.70
C ILE A 155 5.64 15.24 -7.42
N ASP A 156 6.00 15.44 -6.17
CA ASP A 156 6.56 16.67 -5.63
C ASP A 156 5.74 17.92 -5.97
N PHE A 157 5.64 18.86 -5.04
CA PHE A 157 4.87 20.11 -5.24
C PHE A 157 5.38 20.98 -6.42
N LYS A 158 6.42 20.55 -7.12
CA LYS A 158 7.02 21.27 -8.25
C LYS A 158 6.38 21.00 -9.60
N GLY A 159 5.36 20.14 -9.68
CA GLY A 159 4.47 20.18 -10.81
C GLY A 159 4.45 19.00 -11.77
N ASP A 160 5.02 17.86 -11.44
CA ASP A 160 4.83 16.64 -12.24
C ASP A 160 3.44 16.05 -11.93
N PHE A 161 2.46 16.59 -12.64
CA PHE A 161 1.08 16.10 -12.57
C PHE A 161 0.86 15.07 -13.67
N SER A 162 0.37 13.90 -13.29
CA SER A 162 0.02 12.85 -14.23
C SER A 162 -1.45 12.46 -14.09
N THR A 163 -2.06 12.09 -15.21
CA THR A 163 -3.40 11.56 -15.28
C THR A 163 -3.39 10.17 -15.91
N SER A 164 -4.34 9.34 -15.57
CA SER A 164 -4.45 8.02 -16.16
C SER A 164 -5.90 7.59 -16.33
N VAL A 165 -6.17 6.88 -17.41
CA VAL A 165 -7.44 6.19 -17.64
C VAL A 165 -7.12 4.75 -18.00
N ALA A 166 -7.79 3.80 -17.37
CA ALA A 166 -7.59 2.40 -17.66
C ALA A 166 -8.92 1.63 -17.69
N VAL A 167 -8.97 0.68 -18.59
CA VAL A 167 -10.05 -0.31 -18.70
C VAL A 167 -9.47 -1.68 -18.43
N ASN A 168 -10.12 -2.43 -17.58
CA ASN A 168 -9.78 -3.83 -17.33
C ASN A 168 -10.99 -4.69 -17.60
N GLN A 169 -10.77 -5.79 -18.31
CA GLN A 169 -11.81 -6.76 -18.65
C GLN A 169 -11.35 -8.16 -18.28
N ARG A 170 -12.14 -8.84 -17.45
CA ARG A 170 -11.95 -10.28 -17.24
C ARG A 170 -12.66 -11.02 -18.37
N ILE A 171 -11.89 -11.64 -19.26
CA ILE A 171 -12.42 -12.41 -20.39
C ILE A 171 -12.78 -13.82 -19.93
N LEU A 172 -11.90 -14.44 -19.13
CA LEU A 172 -12.07 -15.75 -18.53
C LEU A 172 -11.65 -15.69 -17.05
N PRO A 173 -11.97 -16.67 -16.22
CA PRO A 173 -11.53 -16.70 -14.81
C PRO A 173 -10.02 -16.55 -14.62
N ASN A 174 -9.27 -16.96 -15.61
CA ASN A 174 -7.80 -16.95 -15.63
C ASN A 174 -7.19 -16.00 -16.69
N LEU A 175 -8.01 -15.24 -17.43
CA LEU A 175 -7.57 -14.33 -18.49
C LEU A 175 -8.10 -12.92 -18.25
N ASN A 176 -7.20 -11.98 -18.03
CA ASN A 176 -7.52 -10.57 -17.88
C ASN A 176 -6.84 -9.75 -18.98
N LEU A 177 -7.59 -8.87 -19.60
CA LEU A 177 -7.11 -7.84 -20.53
C LEU A 177 -7.13 -6.50 -19.81
N SER A 178 -6.08 -5.72 -19.93
CA SER A 178 -6.06 -4.33 -19.47
C SER A 178 -5.48 -3.41 -20.52
N ALA A 179 -6.09 -2.24 -20.66
CA ALA A 179 -5.59 -1.15 -21.47
C ALA A 179 -5.55 0.12 -20.63
N ALA A 180 -4.45 0.84 -20.66
CA ALA A 180 -4.27 2.07 -19.91
C ALA A 180 -3.62 3.15 -20.79
N VAL A 181 -4.03 4.37 -20.57
CA VAL A 181 -3.42 5.56 -21.16
C VAL A 181 -3.03 6.50 -20.03
N THR A 182 -1.76 6.88 -20.00
CA THR A 182 -1.22 7.87 -19.07
C THR A 182 -1.10 9.20 -19.83
N ASP A 183 -1.45 10.27 -19.15
CA ASP A 183 -1.46 11.64 -19.65
C ASP A 183 -2.17 11.81 -21.01
N PRO A 184 -3.45 11.37 -21.12
CA PRO A 184 -4.18 11.32 -22.38
C PRO A 184 -4.37 12.68 -23.06
N LEU A 185 -4.18 13.78 -22.33
CA LEU A 185 -4.33 15.15 -22.82
C LEU A 185 -2.99 15.86 -23.03
N SER A 186 -1.87 15.17 -22.85
CA SER A 186 -0.53 15.76 -23.02
C SER A 186 0.15 15.24 -24.30
N SER A 187 1.16 15.97 -24.76
CA SER A 187 2.02 15.54 -25.86
C SER A 187 2.91 14.33 -25.51
N GLY A 188 3.02 14.01 -24.23
CA GLY A 188 3.78 12.88 -23.68
C GLY A 188 2.92 11.67 -23.35
N GLN A 189 1.73 11.52 -23.96
CA GLN A 189 0.85 10.38 -23.68
C GLN A 189 1.56 9.04 -23.88
N ALA A 190 1.35 8.14 -22.94
CA ALA A 190 1.80 6.76 -23.03
C ALA A 190 0.61 5.82 -22.97
N SER A 191 0.58 4.82 -23.86
CA SER A 191 -0.44 3.79 -23.85
C SER A 191 0.18 2.43 -23.59
N ASN A 192 -0.52 1.60 -22.79
CA ASN A 192 -0.12 0.24 -22.47
C ASN A 192 -1.32 -0.68 -22.63
N VAL A 193 -1.11 -1.79 -23.30
CA VAL A 193 -2.08 -2.89 -23.35
C VAL A 193 -1.39 -4.14 -22.83
N SER A 194 -1.99 -4.80 -21.86
CA SER A 194 -1.46 -6.01 -21.25
C SER A 194 -2.51 -7.12 -21.18
N VAL A 195 -2.05 -8.34 -21.39
CA VAL A 195 -2.83 -9.57 -21.24
C VAL A 195 -2.18 -10.39 -20.13
N ASN A 196 -2.93 -10.72 -19.11
CA ASN A 196 -2.46 -11.56 -18.01
C ASN A 196 -3.24 -12.88 -18.02
N TYR A 197 -2.50 -13.99 -18.17
CA TYR A 197 -3.04 -15.33 -18.12
C TYR A 197 -2.40 -16.11 -16.99
N GLN A 198 -3.22 -16.70 -16.11
CA GLN A 198 -2.75 -17.49 -14.96
C GLN A 198 -3.25 -18.92 -15.08
N LEU A 199 -2.33 -19.88 -15.15
CA LEU A 199 -2.61 -21.30 -15.00
C LEU A 199 -2.41 -21.71 -13.54
N ARG A 200 -3.42 -22.36 -12.96
CA ARG A 200 -3.32 -23.04 -11.67
C ARG A 200 -3.47 -24.54 -11.96
N TRP A 201 -2.46 -25.32 -11.72
CA TRP A 201 -2.49 -26.79 -11.71
C TRP A 201 -2.39 -27.30 -10.28
#